data_dab90fcce4a3689a9f08ec8a9b43e1ac
#
_entry.id   dab90fcce4a3689a9f08ec8a9b43e1ac
#
_cell.length_a   1.000
_cell.length_b   1.000
_cell.length_c   1.000
_cell.angle_alpha   90.00
_cell.angle_beta   90.00
_cell.angle_gamma   90.00
#
_symmetry.space_group_name_H-M   'P 1'
#
loop_
_entity.id
_entity.type
_entity.pdbx_description
1 polymer ?
#
loop_
_entity_poly.entity_id
_entity_poly.type
_entity_poly.pdbx_seq_one_letter_code
_entity_poly.pdbx_strand_id
1 'polypeptide(L)'
;MPKKTFKDRMTSGTGADRIDLYYFGRGHTNGDAWVVFPALRAMHAGDIFSGKNIPGLDAVNGGSGLAIADTLTKAANTIQNIDTIITGHSRTMTVADLREYAQFNRDFANDVRAAKAAGKSADDVAKAWKIPAKYVGYATPTPVRLLQNVQVVFDELK
;
A
#
# COMPACT_ATOMS: atom_id res chain seq x y z
N MET A 1 25.47 4.72 -2.12
CA MET A 1 24.59 5.92 -2.06
C MET A 1 24.03 6.19 -3.45
N PRO A 2 22.73 6.45 -3.61
CA PRO A 2 22.15 6.80 -4.90
C PRO A 2 22.77 8.10 -5.43
N LYS A 3 23.05 8.14 -6.73
CA LYS A 3 23.63 9.33 -7.39
C LYS A 3 22.58 10.39 -7.74
N LYS A 4 21.32 10.00 -7.81
CA LYS A 4 20.17 10.88 -8.08
C LYS A 4 19.05 10.54 -7.13
N THR A 5 18.33 11.55 -6.69
CA THR A 5 17.11 11.44 -5.86
C THR A 5 16.01 12.26 -6.51
N PHE A 6 14.76 11.97 -6.15
CA PHE A 6 13.61 12.74 -6.60
C PHE A 6 12.63 12.90 -5.44
N LYS A 7 11.79 13.92 -5.54
CA LYS A 7 10.75 14.20 -4.53
C LYS A 7 9.42 13.56 -4.93
N ASP A 8 8.89 13.93 -6.08
CA ASP A 8 7.54 13.52 -6.50
C ASP A 8 7.58 12.65 -7.76
N ARG A 9 8.44 12.98 -8.73
CA ARG A 9 8.58 12.28 -10.00
C ARG A 9 9.99 12.40 -10.56
N MET A 10 10.44 11.36 -11.25
CA MET A 10 11.65 11.38 -12.08
C MET A 10 11.43 10.51 -13.32
N THR A 11 11.99 10.94 -14.45
CA THR A 11 12.04 10.13 -15.67
C THR A 11 13.49 9.80 -15.99
N SER A 12 13.75 8.56 -16.39
CA SER A 12 15.05 8.06 -16.86
C SER A 12 14.85 7.33 -18.19
N GLY A 13 15.84 7.42 -19.07
CA GLY A 13 15.76 6.83 -20.41
C GLY A 13 14.83 7.61 -21.35
N THR A 14 14.72 7.13 -22.59
CA THR A 14 13.88 7.71 -23.65
C THR A 14 13.30 6.61 -24.54
N GLY A 15 12.25 6.91 -25.31
CA GLY A 15 11.63 5.93 -26.21
C GLY A 15 11.17 4.67 -25.48
N ALA A 16 11.55 3.51 -25.98
CA ALA A 16 11.18 2.21 -25.39
C ALA A 16 11.85 1.94 -24.03
N ASP A 17 13.00 2.55 -23.76
CA ASP A 17 13.75 2.40 -22.52
C ASP A 17 13.36 3.41 -21.44
N ARG A 18 12.32 4.20 -21.69
CA ARG A 18 11.83 5.18 -20.73
C ARG A 18 11.26 4.49 -19.49
N ILE A 19 11.67 4.98 -18.31
CA ILE A 19 11.15 4.60 -17.01
C ILE A 19 10.69 5.86 -16.29
N ASP A 20 9.46 5.87 -15.79
CA ASP A 20 8.95 6.93 -14.93
C ASP A 20 8.88 6.43 -13.50
N LEU A 21 9.41 7.20 -12.57
CA LEU A 21 9.37 6.96 -11.14
C LEU A 21 8.41 7.96 -10.49
N TYR A 22 7.55 7.48 -9.60
CA TYR A 22 6.63 8.34 -8.85
C TYR A 22 6.71 8.06 -7.36
N TYR A 23 6.52 9.10 -6.56
CA TYR A 23 6.27 9.02 -5.13
C TYR A 23 4.96 9.75 -4.82
N PHE A 24 4.03 9.07 -4.15
CA PHE A 24 2.70 9.63 -3.85
C PHE A 24 2.45 9.82 -2.35
N GLY A 25 3.41 9.47 -1.53
CA GLY A 25 3.31 9.57 -0.08
C GLY A 25 3.72 8.28 0.64
N ARG A 26 3.54 8.30 1.95
CA ARG A 26 3.86 7.17 2.83
C ARG A 26 2.93 5.99 2.57
N GLY A 27 3.46 4.78 2.70
CA GLY A 27 2.72 3.53 2.53
C GLY A 27 3.37 2.42 3.30
N HIS A 28 4.05 1.46 2.63
CA HIS A 28 4.88 0.46 3.26
C HIS A 28 6.04 1.10 4.05
N THR A 29 6.70 2.09 3.42
CA THR A 29 7.71 2.96 4.02
C THR A 29 7.41 4.44 3.73
N ASN A 30 8.34 5.32 4.05
CA ASN A 30 8.34 6.72 3.59
C ASN A 30 9.19 6.95 2.33
N GLY A 31 9.50 5.90 1.57
CA GLY A 31 10.34 5.96 0.38
C GLY A 31 9.86 5.06 -0.76
N ASP A 32 8.63 4.58 -0.71
CA ASP A 32 8.08 3.68 -1.73
C ASP A 32 8.01 4.38 -3.09
N ALA A 33 8.67 3.80 -4.10
CA ALA A 33 8.64 4.32 -5.45
C ALA A 33 7.83 3.41 -6.37
N TRP A 34 6.92 4.01 -7.15
CA TRP A 34 6.24 3.35 -8.25
C TRP A 34 7.10 3.44 -9.49
N VAL A 35 7.45 2.30 -10.09
CA VAL A 35 8.30 2.23 -11.27
C VAL A 35 7.45 1.88 -12.48
N VAL A 36 7.29 2.83 -13.40
CA VAL A 36 6.42 2.69 -14.58
C VAL A 36 7.26 2.47 -15.82
N PHE A 37 6.87 1.48 -16.61
CA PHE A 37 7.45 1.13 -17.91
C PHE A 37 6.40 1.44 -19.00
N PRO A 38 6.36 2.68 -19.54
CA PRO A 38 5.28 3.11 -20.43
C PRO A 38 5.18 2.27 -21.71
N ALA A 39 6.30 1.89 -22.31
CA ALA A 39 6.33 1.06 -23.52
C ALA A 39 5.74 -0.35 -23.30
N LEU A 40 5.82 -0.87 -22.08
CA LEU A 40 5.29 -2.19 -21.70
C LEU A 40 3.87 -2.10 -21.10
N ARG A 41 3.32 -0.90 -20.93
CA ARG A 41 2.06 -0.66 -20.22
C ARG A 41 2.01 -1.37 -18.85
N ALA A 42 3.15 -1.39 -18.16
CA ALA A 42 3.35 -2.08 -16.89
C ALA A 42 3.91 -1.14 -15.83
N MET A 43 3.61 -1.41 -14.58
CA MET A 43 4.28 -0.78 -13.45
C MET A 43 4.65 -1.79 -12.37
N HIS A 44 5.72 -1.51 -11.65
CA HIS A 44 6.13 -2.24 -10.46
C HIS A 44 5.78 -1.41 -9.22
N ALA A 45 5.05 -2.00 -8.31
CA ALA A 45 4.55 -1.33 -7.11
C ALA A 45 5.37 -1.66 -5.84
N GLY A 46 6.28 -2.63 -5.91
CA GLY A 46 7.02 -3.07 -4.71
C GLY A 46 6.08 -3.50 -3.58
N ASP A 47 6.50 -3.25 -2.36
CA ASP A 47 5.79 -3.69 -1.16
C ASP A 47 4.61 -2.81 -0.76
N ILE A 48 4.47 -1.63 -1.37
CA ILE A 48 3.29 -0.80 -1.15
C ILE A 48 2.01 -1.46 -1.70
N PHE A 49 2.15 -2.34 -2.71
CA PHE A 49 1.10 -3.24 -3.18
C PHE A 49 1.66 -4.66 -3.29
N SER A 50 1.78 -5.34 -2.17
CA SER A 50 2.36 -6.68 -2.09
C SER A 50 1.40 -7.79 -2.53
N GLY A 51 0.12 -7.48 -2.76
CA GLY A 51 -0.92 -8.43 -3.18
C GLY A 51 -2.21 -8.30 -2.37
N LYS A 52 -3.16 -9.22 -2.55
CA LYS A 52 -4.40 -9.28 -1.77
C LYS A 52 -4.15 -9.85 -0.36
N ASN A 53 -3.59 -9.01 0.49
CA ASN A 53 -3.26 -9.33 1.88
C ASN A 53 -3.26 -8.05 2.72
N ILE A 54 -3.11 -8.19 4.03
CA ILE A 54 -2.87 -7.03 4.88
C ILE A 54 -1.49 -6.44 4.56
N PRO A 55 -1.31 -5.10 4.48
CA PRO A 55 -0.04 -4.49 4.09
C PRO A 55 1.11 -4.87 5.04
N GLY A 56 2.33 -4.84 4.53
CA GLY A 56 3.51 -4.73 5.36
C GLY A 56 3.71 -3.27 5.72
N LEU A 57 3.58 -2.89 6.99
CA LEU A 57 3.85 -1.52 7.41
C LEU A 57 5.18 -1.49 8.19
N ASP A 58 6.20 -0.90 7.58
CA ASP A 58 7.49 -0.70 8.22
C ASP A 58 7.51 0.67 8.93
N ALA A 59 6.99 0.69 10.14
CA ALA A 59 6.88 1.92 10.94
C ALA A 59 8.24 2.56 11.24
N VAL A 60 9.31 1.76 11.37
CA VAL A 60 10.68 2.24 11.64
C VAL A 60 11.18 3.09 10.47
N ASN A 61 10.87 2.69 9.25
CA ASN A 61 11.18 3.43 8.02
C ASN A 61 10.04 4.33 7.54
N GLY A 62 9.13 4.71 8.44
CA GLY A 62 8.09 5.69 8.19
C GLY A 62 6.87 5.17 7.45
N GLY A 63 6.63 3.85 7.44
CA GLY A 63 5.37 3.26 6.97
C GLY A 63 4.16 3.84 7.70
N SER A 64 3.00 3.88 7.05
CA SER A 64 1.80 4.50 7.61
C SER A 64 0.53 3.74 7.26
N GLY A 65 -0.16 3.28 8.30
CA GLY A 65 -1.48 2.66 8.16
C GLY A 65 -2.59 3.66 7.83
N LEU A 66 -2.44 4.92 8.21
CA LEU A 66 -3.40 5.97 7.89
C LEU A 66 -3.22 6.56 6.49
N ALA A 67 -1.97 6.70 6.02
CA ALA A 67 -1.68 7.34 4.73
C ALA A 67 -1.74 6.39 3.53
N ILE A 68 -1.50 5.09 3.73
CA ILE A 68 -1.36 4.11 2.64
C ILE A 68 -2.54 4.12 1.67
N ALA A 69 -3.77 4.20 2.17
CA ALA A 69 -4.97 4.19 1.33
C ALA A 69 -5.03 5.40 0.35
N ASP A 70 -4.62 6.57 0.81
CA ASP A 70 -4.56 7.78 -0.02
C ASP A 70 -3.43 7.70 -1.03
N THR A 71 -2.27 7.18 -0.64
CA THR A 71 -1.11 6.95 -1.52
C THR A 71 -1.47 5.99 -2.66
N LEU A 72 -2.11 4.86 -2.35
CA LEU A 72 -2.61 3.89 -3.34
C LEU A 72 -3.64 4.52 -4.28
N THR A 73 -4.57 5.30 -3.73
CA THR A 73 -5.61 6.00 -4.51
C THR A 73 -5.00 7.01 -5.47
N LYS A 74 -4.01 7.80 -5.02
CA LYS A 74 -3.29 8.75 -5.87
C LYS A 74 -2.57 8.03 -7.02
N ALA A 75 -1.88 6.92 -6.73
CA ALA A 75 -1.20 6.11 -7.75
C ALA A 75 -2.20 5.61 -8.80
N ALA A 76 -3.31 5.00 -8.38
CA ALA A 76 -4.34 4.47 -9.27
C ALA A 76 -5.04 5.52 -10.14
N ASN A 77 -5.07 6.78 -9.69
CA ASN A 77 -5.69 7.88 -10.42
C ASN A 77 -4.71 8.66 -11.31
N THR A 78 -3.43 8.68 -10.96
CA THR A 78 -2.41 9.46 -11.66
C THR A 78 -1.72 8.67 -12.75
N ILE A 79 -1.38 7.40 -12.49
CA ILE A 79 -0.67 6.56 -13.45
C ILE A 79 -1.70 5.97 -14.42
N GLN A 80 -1.56 6.32 -15.71
CA GLN A 80 -2.50 5.94 -16.76
C GLN A 80 -1.86 4.94 -17.73
N ASN A 81 -2.72 4.27 -18.53
CA ASN A 81 -2.31 3.34 -19.59
C ASN A 81 -1.49 2.13 -19.08
N ILE A 82 -1.89 1.58 -17.93
CA ILE A 82 -1.28 0.39 -17.32
C ILE A 82 -2.24 -0.78 -17.44
N ASP A 83 -1.77 -1.87 -18.01
CA ASP A 83 -2.49 -3.14 -18.10
C ASP A 83 -2.07 -4.10 -16.98
N THR A 84 -0.79 -4.02 -16.56
CA THR A 84 -0.20 -4.97 -15.62
C THR A 84 0.51 -4.27 -14.47
N ILE A 85 0.21 -4.69 -13.26
CA ILE A 85 0.93 -4.28 -12.05
C ILE A 85 1.74 -5.47 -11.53
N ILE A 86 3.05 -5.30 -11.44
CA ILE A 86 3.95 -6.23 -10.77
C ILE A 86 3.94 -5.87 -9.29
N THR A 87 3.47 -6.79 -8.47
CA THR A 87 3.39 -6.63 -7.00
C THR A 87 4.69 -7.05 -6.32
N GLY A 88 4.88 -6.66 -5.06
CA GLY A 88 6.08 -7.05 -4.31
C GLY A 88 6.17 -8.57 -4.05
N HIS A 89 5.06 -9.22 -3.71
CA HIS A 89 5.08 -10.59 -3.20
C HIS A 89 3.94 -11.48 -3.72
N SER A 90 3.32 -11.13 -4.84
CA SER A 90 2.19 -11.88 -5.37
C SER A 90 2.23 -11.95 -6.90
N ARG A 91 1.22 -12.57 -7.49
CA ARG A 91 1.01 -12.56 -8.94
C ARG A 91 0.83 -11.13 -9.45
N THR A 92 0.97 -10.94 -10.74
CA THR A 92 0.60 -9.68 -11.39
C THR A 92 -0.88 -9.38 -11.18
N MET A 93 -1.19 -8.11 -11.06
CA MET A 93 -2.52 -7.58 -10.77
C MET A 93 -2.89 -6.44 -11.72
N THR A 94 -4.12 -5.95 -11.59
CA THR A 94 -4.68 -4.88 -12.41
C THR A 94 -4.84 -3.58 -11.64
N VAL A 95 -5.14 -2.48 -12.32
CA VAL A 95 -5.49 -1.20 -11.68
C VAL A 95 -6.82 -1.33 -10.89
N ALA A 96 -7.73 -2.22 -11.30
CA ALA A 96 -8.94 -2.50 -10.52
C ALA A 96 -8.60 -3.16 -9.17
N ASP A 97 -7.68 -4.12 -9.15
CA ASP A 97 -7.20 -4.73 -7.91
C ASP A 97 -6.48 -3.70 -7.01
N LEU A 98 -5.72 -2.76 -7.58
CA LEU A 98 -5.08 -1.68 -6.84
C LEU A 98 -6.12 -0.76 -6.17
N ARG A 99 -7.21 -0.41 -6.87
CA ARG A 99 -8.30 0.38 -6.30
C ARG A 99 -9.02 -0.36 -5.18
N GLU A 100 -9.28 -1.65 -5.36
CA GLU A 100 -9.85 -2.51 -4.31
C GLU A 100 -8.93 -2.55 -3.08
N TYR A 101 -7.61 -2.71 -3.31
CA TYR A 101 -6.63 -2.73 -2.23
C TYR A 101 -6.54 -1.38 -1.49
N ALA A 102 -6.66 -0.27 -2.19
CA ALA A 102 -6.74 1.06 -1.56
C ALA A 102 -7.97 1.16 -0.64
N GLN A 103 -9.13 0.67 -1.10
CA GLN A 103 -10.35 0.66 -0.28
C GLN A 103 -10.24 -0.31 0.90
N PHE A 104 -9.63 -1.48 0.71
CA PHE A 104 -9.35 -2.43 1.80
C PHE A 104 -8.53 -1.78 2.93
N ASN A 105 -7.45 -1.08 2.58
CA ASN A 105 -6.61 -0.39 3.56
C ASN A 105 -7.36 0.75 4.27
N ARG A 106 -8.23 1.47 3.55
CA ARG A 106 -9.08 2.52 4.13
C ARG A 106 -10.06 1.96 5.14
N ASP A 107 -10.73 0.86 4.79
CA ASP A 107 -11.68 0.20 5.68
C ASP A 107 -10.98 -0.35 6.92
N PHE A 108 -9.84 -1.00 6.75
CA PHE A 108 -9.01 -1.47 7.88
C PHE A 108 -8.65 -0.32 8.84
N ALA A 109 -8.14 0.79 8.32
CA ALA A 109 -7.78 1.94 9.14
C ALA A 109 -9.01 2.55 9.87
N ASN A 110 -10.17 2.58 9.21
CA ASN A 110 -11.41 3.07 9.82
C ASN A 110 -11.92 2.13 10.92
N ASP A 111 -11.87 0.81 10.70
CA ASP A 111 -12.25 -0.17 11.72
C ASP A 111 -11.38 -0.06 12.98
N VAL A 112 -10.06 0.06 12.76
CA VAL A 112 -9.10 0.25 13.87
C VAL A 112 -9.34 1.57 14.61
N ARG A 113 -9.59 2.67 13.87
CA ARG A 113 -9.92 3.98 14.45
C ARG A 113 -11.18 3.93 15.30
N ALA A 114 -12.24 3.31 14.76
CA ALA A 114 -13.51 3.17 15.49
C ALA A 114 -13.34 2.32 16.77
N ALA A 115 -12.57 1.25 16.70
CA ALA A 115 -12.30 0.40 17.85
C ALA A 115 -11.49 1.12 18.94
N LYS A 116 -10.46 1.90 18.55
CA LYS A 116 -9.68 2.75 19.47
C LYS A 116 -10.56 3.81 20.15
N ALA A 117 -11.42 4.48 19.38
CA ALA A 117 -12.37 5.46 19.92
C ALA A 117 -13.37 4.83 20.90
N ALA A 118 -13.70 3.54 20.73
CA ALA A 118 -14.51 2.76 21.65
C ALA A 118 -13.73 2.22 22.88
N GLY A 119 -12.47 2.63 23.07
CA GLY A 119 -11.64 2.26 24.23
C GLY A 119 -11.04 0.86 24.17
N LYS A 120 -11.04 0.19 23.00
CA LYS A 120 -10.43 -1.15 22.86
C LYS A 120 -8.91 -1.04 22.80
N SER A 121 -8.22 -2.05 23.33
CA SER A 121 -6.77 -2.18 23.17
C SER A 121 -6.40 -2.66 21.75
N ALA A 122 -5.15 -2.45 21.33
CA ALA A 122 -4.65 -2.96 20.06
C ALA A 122 -4.73 -4.49 19.98
N ASP A 123 -4.43 -5.17 21.08
CA ASP A 123 -4.53 -6.63 21.21
C ASP A 123 -5.96 -7.13 21.00
N ASP A 124 -6.96 -6.48 21.63
CA ASP A 124 -8.36 -6.87 21.47
C ASP A 124 -8.85 -6.67 20.04
N VAL A 125 -8.43 -5.56 19.41
CA VAL A 125 -8.76 -5.29 18.02
C VAL A 125 -8.14 -6.34 17.12
N ALA A 126 -6.86 -6.66 17.28
CA ALA A 126 -6.18 -7.65 16.45
C ALA A 126 -6.77 -9.06 16.61
N LYS A 127 -7.20 -9.44 17.82
CA LYS A 127 -7.86 -10.74 18.06
C LYS A 127 -9.25 -10.81 17.43
N ALA A 128 -9.98 -9.70 17.43
CA ALA A 128 -11.37 -9.67 16.97
C ALA A 128 -11.53 -9.39 15.48
N TRP A 129 -10.63 -8.60 14.88
CA TRP A 129 -10.76 -8.16 13.49
C TRP A 129 -10.68 -9.32 12.50
N LYS A 130 -11.54 -9.29 11.50
CA LYS A 130 -11.60 -10.26 10.40
C LYS A 130 -11.70 -9.50 9.09
N ILE A 131 -11.17 -10.11 8.03
CA ILE A 131 -11.32 -9.56 6.68
C ILE A 131 -12.81 -9.50 6.36
N PRO A 132 -13.36 -8.31 6.00
CA PRO A 132 -14.75 -8.21 5.58
C PRO A 132 -15.04 -9.09 4.36
N ALA A 133 -16.19 -9.77 4.35
CA ALA A 133 -16.55 -10.77 3.34
C ALA A 133 -16.56 -10.25 1.89
N LYS A 134 -16.69 -8.93 1.69
CA LYS A 134 -16.60 -8.29 0.36
C LYS A 134 -15.22 -8.38 -0.29
N TYR A 135 -14.15 -8.64 0.49
CA TYR A 135 -12.78 -8.74 -0.01
C TYR A 135 -12.43 -10.18 -0.35
N VAL A 136 -12.84 -10.61 -1.53
CA VAL A 136 -12.66 -12.00 -2.00
C VAL A 136 -11.20 -12.23 -2.43
N GLY A 137 -10.64 -13.36 -2.00
CA GLY A 137 -9.29 -13.77 -2.38
C GLY A 137 -8.16 -13.13 -1.55
N TYR A 138 -8.50 -12.39 -0.49
CA TYR A 138 -7.51 -11.88 0.45
C TYR A 138 -7.03 -12.99 1.40
N ALA A 139 -5.71 -13.05 1.58
CA ALA A 139 -5.09 -14.00 2.49
C ALA A 139 -5.37 -13.61 3.95
N THR A 140 -5.74 -14.59 4.77
CA THR A 140 -5.87 -14.40 6.22
C THR A 140 -4.52 -13.99 6.81
N PRO A 141 -4.41 -12.83 7.48
CA PRO A 141 -3.17 -12.40 8.09
C PRO A 141 -2.77 -13.31 9.25
N THR A 142 -1.46 -13.47 9.47
CA THR A 142 -0.99 -14.06 10.72
C THR A 142 -1.32 -13.14 11.89
N PRO A 143 -1.57 -13.69 13.10
CA PRO A 143 -1.87 -12.88 14.30
C PRO A 143 -0.80 -11.80 14.57
N VAL A 144 0.48 -12.14 14.36
CA VAL A 144 1.60 -11.21 14.55
C VAL A 144 1.53 -10.05 13.56
N ARG A 145 1.32 -10.33 12.27
CA ARG A 145 1.22 -9.29 11.25
C ARG A 145 0.02 -8.38 11.49
N LEU A 146 -1.13 -8.97 11.87
CA LEU A 146 -2.33 -8.20 12.16
C LEU A 146 -2.12 -7.26 13.35
N LEU A 147 -1.55 -7.76 14.46
CA LEU A 147 -1.26 -6.94 15.62
C LEU A 147 -0.27 -5.80 15.29
N GLN A 148 0.79 -6.08 14.52
CA GLN A 148 1.73 -5.06 14.06
C GLN A 148 1.02 -3.93 13.30
N ASN A 149 0.15 -4.27 12.33
CA ASN A 149 -0.58 -3.26 11.57
C ASN A 149 -1.58 -2.47 12.42
N VAL A 150 -2.29 -3.14 13.32
CA VAL A 150 -3.19 -2.46 14.28
C VAL A 150 -2.40 -1.49 15.13
N GLN A 151 -1.24 -1.92 15.66
CA GLN A 151 -0.39 -1.07 16.50
C GLN A 151 0.11 0.16 15.75
N VAL A 152 0.56 0.02 14.48
CA VAL A 152 0.96 1.16 13.65
C VAL A 152 -0.17 2.18 13.54
N VAL A 153 -1.40 1.74 13.24
CA VAL A 153 -2.55 2.65 13.16
C VAL A 153 -2.85 3.27 14.52
N PHE A 154 -2.78 2.51 15.62
CA PHE A 154 -2.98 3.02 16.99
C PHE A 154 -2.00 4.12 17.34
N ASP A 155 -0.71 3.94 16.99
CA ASP A 155 0.34 4.90 17.32
C ASP A 155 0.21 6.19 16.49
N GLU A 156 -0.33 6.11 15.27
CA GLU A 156 -0.60 7.26 14.43
C GLU A 156 -1.86 8.04 14.86
N LEU A 157 -2.81 7.41 15.55
CA LEU A 157 -4.01 8.02 16.10
C LEU A 157 -3.72 8.63 17.49
N LYS A 158 -3.04 9.74 17.52
CA LYS A 158 -2.74 10.49 18.76
C LYS A 158 -3.96 11.25 19.29
#